data_cc772be39363fb8e7f1692cdb158208a
#
_entry.id   cc772be39363fb8e7f1692cdb158208a
#
_cell.length_a   1.000
_cell.length_b   1.000
_cell.length_c   1.000
_cell.angle_alpha   90.00
_cell.angle_beta   90.00
_cell.angle_gamma   90.00
#
_symmetry.space_group_name_H-M   'P 1'
#
loop_
_entity.id
_entity.type
_entity.pdbx_description
1 polymer ?
#
loop_
_entity_poly.entity_id
_entity_poly.type
_entity_poly.pdbx_seq_one_letter_code
_entity_poly.pdbx_strand_id
1 'polypeptide(L)'
;MKITRNEIDTMTAGPGAWFTGNVYIDVVSTPSTSSKVMGGIVHFAPGARTAWHTHPFGQTVYVTEGISLVQREGAAVEQIRPGDRVYIEPGENHWHGASPTRFTVQLAYQEADVAGNHTTWGRQVTDEEYLS
;
A
#
# COMPACT_ATOMS: atom_id res chain seq x y z
N MET A 1 -18.05 -2.87 21.33
CA MET A 1 -16.58 -2.68 21.23
C MET A 1 -15.93 -4.04 21.02
N LYS A 2 -14.93 -4.12 20.12
CA LYS A 2 -14.17 -5.34 19.84
C LYS A 2 -12.67 -5.02 19.95
N ILE A 3 -11.92 -5.87 20.67
CA ILE A 3 -10.46 -5.76 20.76
C ILE A 3 -9.87 -6.95 20.03
N THR A 4 -9.07 -6.68 19.00
CA THR A 4 -8.28 -7.70 18.30
C THR A 4 -6.86 -7.62 18.83
N ARG A 5 -6.35 -8.70 19.41
CA ARG A 5 -4.99 -8.76 19.94
C ARG A 5 -4.02 -9.02 18.81
N ASN A 6 -2.86 -8.38 18.89
CA ASN A 6 -1.76 -8.66 17.96
C ASN A 6 -1.16 -10.04 18.29
N GLU A 7 -1.29 -10.95 17.35
CA GLU A 7 -0.78 -12.32 17.45
C GLU A 7 0.16 -12.60 16.27
N ILE A 8 1.02 -13.58 16.43
CA ILE A 8 2.10 -13.88 15.47
C ILE A 8 1.56 -14.25 14.07
N ASP A 9 0.36 -14.79 13.99
CA ASP A 9 -0.28 -15.26 12.77
C ASP A 9 -1.30 -14.27 12.16
N THR A 10 -1.36 -13.05 12.68
CA THR A 10 -2.24 -12.00 12.11
C THR A 10 -1.66 -11.35 10.86
N MET A 11 -0.34 -11.43 10.67
CA MET A 11 0.36 -10.88 9.52
C MET A 11 0.45 -11.91 8.40
N THR A 12 0.12 -11.50 7.17
CA THR A 12 0.13 -12.37 5.99
C THR A 12 1.09 -11.85 4.92
N ALA A 13 1.67 -12.78 4.16
CA ALA A 13 2.47 -12.41 3.00
C ALA A 13 1.60 -11.78 1.90
N GLY A 14 2.08 -10.70 1.32
CA GLY A 14 1.41 -10.07 0.18
C GLY A 14 1.40 -10.98 -1.04
N PRO A 15 0.27 -11.12 -1.77
CA PRO A 15 0.19 -11.95 -2.95
C PRO A 15 1.17 -11.50 -4.05
N GLY A 16 1.86 -12.44 -4.69
CA GLY A 16 2.82 -12.14 -5.76
C GLY A 16 2.19 -11.49 -7.00
N ALA A 17 0.87 -11.62 -7.18
CA ALA A 17 0.15 -10.92 -8.25
C ALA A 17 0.08 -9.40 -8.01
N TRP A 18 0.16 -8.95 -6.76
CA TRP A 18 -0.01 -7.54 -6.36
C TRP A 18 1.28 -6.87 -5.90
N PHE A 19 2.33 -7.65 -5.66
CA PHE A 19 3.60 -7.16 -5.12
C PHE A 19 4.79 -7.80 -5.82
N THR A 20 5.85 -7.03 -5.93
CA THR A 20 7.20 -7.51 -6.25
C THR A 20 8.03 -7.49 -4.97
N GLY A 21 8.80 -8.55 -4.71
CA GLY A 21 9.61 -8.67 -3.50
C GLY A 21 8.82 -9.15 -2.29
N ASN A 22 9.45 -9.09 -1.13
CA ASN A 22 8.87 -9.58 0.12
C ASN A 22 8.05 -8.47 0.80
N VAL A 23 6.77 -8.74 0.96
CA VAL A 23 5.81 -7.82 1.58
C VAL A 23 4.97 -8.60 2.58
N TYR A 24 4.74 -8.02 3.77
CA TYR A 24 3.86 -8.58 4.78
C TYR A 24 2.82 -7.55 5.20
N ILE A 25 1.58 -7.99 5.34
CA ILE A 25 0.44 -7.12 5.59
C ILE A 25 -0.22 -7.53 6.92
N ASP A 26 -0.40 -6.53 7.78
CA ASP A 26 -1.24 -6.62 8.97
C ASP A 26 -2.51 -5.81 8.72
N VAL A 27 -3.63 -6.49 8.55
CA VAL A 27 -4.91 -5.84 8.25
C VAL A 27 -5.47 -5.25 9.54
N VAL A 28 -5.65 -3.94 9.58
CA VAL A 28 -6.14 -3.22 10.76
C VAL A 28 -7.61 -2.84 10.68
N SER A 29 -8.17 -2.75 9.48
CA SER A 29 -9.59 -2.47 9.24
C SER A 29 -10.08 -3.18 8.00
N THR A 30 -11.23 -3.83 8.11
CA THR A 30 -11.89 -4.52 6.99
C THR A 30 -13.26 -3.91 6.75
N PRO A 31 -13.68 -3.67 5.50
CA PRO A 31 -15.02 -3.18 5.20
C PRO A 31 -16.10 -4.09 5.76
N SER A 32 -17.16 -3.47 6.26
CA SER A 32 -18.31 -4.16 6.87
C SER A 32 -19.61 -3.45 6.47
N THR A 33 -20.72 -3.86 7.05
CA THR A 33 -22.00 -3.18 6.85
C THR A 33 -22.03 -1.78 7.46
N SER A 34 -21.21 -1.52 8.49
CA SER A 34 -21.17 -0.23 9.21
C SER A 34 -19.98 0.65 8.87
N SER A 35 -18.97 0.13 8.15
CA SER A 35 -17.79 0.90 7.75
C SER A 35 -17.27 0.41 6.40
N LYS A 36 -16.85 1.33 5.56
CA LYS A 36 -16.24 1.03 4.25
C LYS A 36 -14.72 1.12 4.25
N VAL A 37 -14.13 1.42 5.41
CA VAL A 37 -12.68 1.61 5.51
C VAL A 37 -11.95 0.27 5.45
N MET A 38 -11.01 0.17 4.52
CA MET A 38 -9.98 -0.86 4.46
C MET A 38 -8.65 -0.24 4.87
N GLY A 39 -7.95 -0.85 5.81
CA GLY A 39 -6.66 -0.35 6.26
C GLY A 39 -5.69 -1.48 6.57
N GLY A 40 -4.42 -1.25 6.29
CA GLY A 40 -3.36 -2.20 6.59
C GLY A 40 -2.06 -1.52 6.95
N ILE A 41 -1.30 -2.16 7.82
CA ILE A 41 0.12 -1.84 8.03
C ILE A 41 0.90 -2.75 7.10
N VAL A 42 1.62 -2.16 6.15
CA VAL A 42 2.30 -2.89 5.08
C VAL A 42 3.81 -2.76 5.29
N HIS A 43 4.46 -3.90 5.40
CA HIS A 43 5.90 -4.00 5.61
C HIS A 43 6.55 -4.43 4.30
N PHE A 44 7.37 -3.55 3.74
CA PHE A 44 8.11 -3.81 2.49
C PHE A 44 9.59 -4.03 2.80
N ALA A 45 10.13 -5.16 2.40
CA ALA A 45 11.58 -5.36 2.39
C ALA A 45 12.24 -4.39 1.38
N PRO A 46 13.56 -4.12 1.48
CA PRO A 46 14.26 -3.33 0.48
C PRO A 46 13.98 -3.84 -0.94
N GLY A 47 13.63 -2.95 -1.86
CA GLY A 47 13.28 -3.28 -3.24
C GLY A 47 11.84 -3.73 -3.48
N ALA A 48 11.10 -4.04 -2.44
CA ALA A 48 9.71 -4.49 -2.56
C ALA A 48 8.76 -3.33 -2.86
N ARG A 49 7.73 -3.60 -3.67
CA ARG A 49 6.77 -2.60 -4.12
C ARG A 49 5.44 -3.22 -4.52
N THR A 50 4.40 -2.41 -4.57
CA THR A 50 3.11 -2.82 -5.14
C THR A 50 3.19 -2.90 -6.66
N ALA A 51 2.26 -3.62 -7.29
CA ALA A 51 1.91 -3.42 -8.69
C ALA A 51 1.29 -2.02 -8.89
N TRP A 52 1.15 -1.58 -10.12
CA TRP A 52 0.31 -0.43 -10.46
C TRP A 52 -1.13 -0.73 -10.07
N HIS A 53 -1.80 0.24 -9.44
CA HIS A 53 -3.18 0.04 -8.99
C HIS A 53 -3.92 1.36 -8.80
N THR A 54 -5.25 1.25 -8.67
CA THR A 54 -6.15 2.38 -8.44
C THR A 54 -7.12 2.07 -7.29
N HIS A 55 -7.69 3.11 -6.73
CA HIS A 55 -8.74 3.01 -5.70
C HIS A 55 -9.96 3.85 -6.11
N PRO A 56 -11.19 3.38 -5.88
CA PRO A 56 -12.40 4.09 -6.30
C PRO A 56 -12.60 5.43 -5.58
N PHE A 57 -12.12 5.55 -4.33
CA PHE A 57 -12.23 6.77 -3.52
C PHE A 57 -10.88 7.34 -3.08
N GLY A 58 -9.80 6.92 -3.76
CA GLY A 58 -8.45 7.32 -3.39
C GLY A 58 -7.87 6.51 -2.25
N GLN A 59 -6.65 6.84 -1.88
CA GLN A 59 -5.90 6.18 -0.81
C GLN A 59 -5.06 7.19 -0.06
N THR A 60 -4.93 7.01 1.25
CA THR A 60 -3.90 7.68 2.03
C THR A 60 -2.82 6.67 2.42
N VAL A 61 -1.57 7.04 2.19
CA VAL A 61 -0.39 6.29 2.63
C VAL A 61 0.38 7.16 3.60
N TYR A 62 0.57 6.66 4.82
CA TYR A 62 1.35 7.31 5.88
C TYR A 62 2.58 6.46 6.19
N VAL A 63 3.77 7.03 6.08
CA VAL A 63 5.03 6.33 6.38
C VAL A 63 5.29 6.36 7.88
N THR A 64 5.47 5.20 8.48
CA THR A 64 5.81 5.07 9.90
C THR A 64 7.29 4.79 10.12
N GLU A 65 7.93 4.03 9.22
CA GLU A 65 9.34 3.64 9.33
C GLU A 65 10.00 3.51 7.97
N GLY A 66 11.30 3.67 7.94
CA GLY A 66 12.13 3.39 6.76
C GLY A 66 12.10 4.48 5.70
N ILE A 67 12.31 4.09 4.45
CA ILE A 67 12.29 4.99 3.29
C ILE A 67 11.37 4.41 2.24
N SER A 68 10.33 5.16 1.91
CA SER A 68 9.35 4.78 0.91
C SER A 68 9.57 5.49 -0.41
N LEU A 69 9.16 4.84 -1.49
CA LEU A 69 9.00 5.43 -2.81
C LEU A 69 7.53 5.38 -3.20
N VAL A 70 7.09 6.39 -3.93
CA VAL A 70 5.75 6.47 -4.53
C VAL A 70 5.84 7.10 -5.91
N GLN A 71 5.00 6.64 -6.82
CA GLN A 71 4.89 7.23 -8.15
C GLN A 71 3.45 7.17 -8.63
N ARG A 72 2.94 8.28 -9.14
CA ARG A 72 1.75 8.28 -9.98
C ARG A 72 2.17 8.16 -11.45
N GLU A 73 1.32 7.57 -12.25
CA GLU A 73 1.57 7.40 -13.69
C GLU A 73 1.86 8.75 -14.37
N GLY A 74 2.90 8.78 -15.17
CA GLY A 74 3.32 9.99 -15.89
C GLY A 74 4.12 11.00 -15.06
N ALA A 75 4.43 10.72 -13.80
CA ALA A 75 5.24 11.59 -12.94
C ALA A 75 6.56 10.91 -12.54
N ALA A 76 7.46 11.67 -11.95
CA ALA A 76 8.69 11.13 -11.38
C ALA A 76 8.42 10.33 -10.11
N VAL A 77 9.33 9.42 -9.78
CA VAL A 77 9.33 8.72 -8.49
C VAL A 77 9.68 9.72 -7.39
N GLU A 78 8.87 9.72 -6.34
CA GLU A 78 9.06 10.56 -5.15
C GLU A 78 9.49 9.72 -3.96
N GLN A 79 10.48 10.22 -3.21
CA GLN A 79 10.89 9.61 -1.95
C GLN A 79 10.14 10.27 -0.79
N ILE A 80 9.53 9.45 0.06
CA ILE A 80 8.81 9.88 1.26
C ILE A 80 9.37 9.18 2.51
N ARG A 81 9.28 9.83 3.66
CA ARG A 81 9.94 9.46 4.91
C ARG A 81 8.94 9.38 6.06
N PRO A 82 9.32 8.81 7.22
CA PRO A 82 8.46 8.75 8.39
C PRO A 82 7.85 10.12 8.74
N GLY A 83 6.53 10.11 8.90
CA GLY A 83 5.72 11.32 9.11
C GLY A 83 5.15 11.93 7.84
N ASP A 84 5.69 11.58 6.67
CA ASP A 84 5.11 12.01 5.39
C ASP A 84 3.84 11.19 5.10
N ARG A 85 2.91 11.83 4.42
CA ARG A 85 1.69 11.21 3.94
C ARG A 85 1.39 11.66 2.53
N VAL A 86 0.88 10.72 1.75
CA VAL A 86 0.49 10.94 0.37
C VAL A 86 -1.00 10.64 0.27
N TYR A 87 -1.74 11.57 -0.29
CA TYR A 87 -3.11 11.32 -0.73
C TYR A 87 -3.10 11.06 -2.23
N ILE A 88 -3.63 9.90 -2.61
CA ILE A 88 -3.78 9.47 -4.00
C ILE A 88 -5.25 9.66 -4.37
N GLU A 89 -5.50 10.39 -5.45
CA GLU A 89 -6.85 10.71 -5.89
C GLU A 89 -7.62 9.48 -6.40
N PRO A 90 -8.96 9.50 -6.37
CA PRO A 90 -9.76 8.45 -6.96
C PRO A 90 -9.39 8.17 -8.42
N GLY A 91 -9.13 6.90 -8.75
CA GLY A 91 -8.76 6.47 -10.09
C GLY A 91 -7.34 6.80 -10.54
N GLU A 92 -6.53 7.44 -9.70
CA GLU A 92 -5.14 7.73 -10.01
C GLU A 92 -4.30 6.45 -9.99
N ASN A 93 -3.72 6.09 -11.14
CA ASN A 93 -2.85 4.92 -11.25
C ASN A 93 -1.50 5.21 -10.61
N HIS A 94 -1.13 4.40 -9.64
CA HIS A 94 0.07 4.62 -8.82
C HIS A 94 0.65 3.31 -8.31
N TRP A 95 1.86 3.40 -7.77
CA TRP A 95 2.48 2.36 -6.96
C TRP A 95 3.23 2.99 -5.79
N HIS A 96 3.46 2.20 -4.75
CA HIS A 96 4.30 2.56 -3.62
C HIS A 96 5.05 1.35 -3.08
N GLY A 97 6.12 1.60 -2.32
CA GLY A 97 6.95 0.54 -1.77
C GLY A 97 8.17 1.07 -1.05
N ALA A 98 9.16 0.19 -0.85
CA ALA A 98 10.43 0.51 -0.21
C ALA A 98 11.43 1.09 -1.21
N SER A 99 12.45 1.78 -0.70
CA SER A 99 13.63 2.11 -1.50
C SER A 99 14.46 0.85 -1.82
N PRO A 100 15.39 0.91 -2.77
CA PRO A 100 16.22 -0.26 -3.11
C PRO A 100 17.06 -0.80 -1.95
N THR A 101 17.42 0.05 -0.99
CA THR A 101 18.37 -0.28 0.06
C THR A 101 17.81 -0.24 1.48
N ARG A 102 16.59 0.24 1.65
CA ARG A 102 15.94 0.37 2.96
C ARG A 102 14.53 -0.19 2.94
N PHE A 103 14.15 -0.91 3.98
CA PHE A 103 12.76 -1.29 4.22
C PHE A 103 11.87 -0.08 4.46
N THR A 104 10.57 -0.29 4.38
CA THR A 104 9.59 0.71 4.84
C THR A 104 8.40 0.04 5.48
N VAL A 105 7.76 0.75 6.40
CA VAL A 105 6.47 0.39 6.96
C VAL A 105 5.50 1.54 6.70
N GLN A 106 4.35 1.21 6.14
CA GLN A 106 3.33 2.18 5.77
C GLN A 106 1.98 1.79 6.37
N LEU A 107 1.27 2.76 6.92
CA LEU A 107 -0.17 2.64 7.14
C LEU A 107 -0.86 3.12 5.87
N ALA A 108 -1.56 2.21 5.20
CA ALA A 108 -2.34 2.52 4.00
C ALA A 108 -3.82 2.26 4.26
N TYR A 109 -4.68 3.22 3.90
CA TYR A 109 -6.13 3.04 4.05
C TYR A 109 -6.90 3.68 2.90
N GLN A 110 -8.01 3.04 2.55
CA GLN A 110 -8.92 3.44 1.48
C GLN A 110 -10.34 2.99 1.81
N GLU A 111 -11.29 3.48 1.04
CA GLU A 111 -12.69 3.08 1.18
C GLU A 111 -13.11 2.09 0.10
N ALA A 112 -13.97 1.15 0.47
CA ALA A 112 -14.63 0.25 -0.47
C ALA A 112 -15.87 0.92 -1.08
N ASP A 113 -16.19 0.56 -2.31
CA ASP A 113 -17.45 0.94 -2.96
C ASP A 113 -18.62 0.08 -2.42
N VAL A 114 -19.82 0.32 -2.96
CA VAL A 114 -21.03 -0.41 -2.53
C VAL A 114 -20.96 -1.91 -2.81
N ALA A 115 -20.15 -2.35 -3.77
CA ALA A 115 -19.93 -3.76 -4.10
C ALA A 115 -18.80 -4.40 -3.27
N GLY A 116 -18.11 -3.62 -2.42
CA GLY A 116 -17.00 -4.08 -1.60
C GLY A 116 -15.64 -3.97 -2.26
N ASN A 117 -15.53 -3.39 -3.45
CA ASN A 117 -14.26 -3.20 -4.15
C ASN A 117 -13.55 -1.96 -3.61
N HIS A 118 -12.27 -2.07 -3.32
CA HIS A 118 -11.45 -0.96 -2.82
C HIS A 118 -10.14 -0.78 -3.59
N THR A 119 -9.76 -1.74 -4.45
CA THR A 119 -8.51 -1.71 -5.21
C THR A 119 -8.69 -2.43 -6.54
N THR A 120 -8.22 -1.81 -7.62
CA THR A 120 -8.10 -2.45 -8.93
C THR A 120 -6.62 -2.61 -9.24
N TRP A 121 -6.17 -3.85 -9.30
CA TRP A 121 -4.77 -4.20 -9.53
C TRP A 121 -4.45 -4.24 -11.02
N GLY A 122 -3.34 -3.60 -11.38
CA GLY A 122 -2.78 -3.60 -12.72
C GLY A 122 -1.52 -4.46 -12.86
N ARG A 123 -0.69 -4.13 -13.81
CA ARG A 123 0.57 -4.82 -14.06
C ARG A 123 1.63 -4.52 -12.99
N GLN A 124 2.62 -5.39 -12.90
CA GLN A 124 3.79 -5.15 -12.04
C GLN A 124 4.59 -3.93 -12.53
N VAL A 125 5.19 -3.23 -11.56
CA VAL A 125 6.17 -2.17 -11.84
C VAL A 125 7.47 -2.82 -12.27
N THR A 126 7.98 -2.45 -13.44
CA THR A 126 9.26 -2.99 -13.93
C THR A 126 10.43 -2.44 -13.12
N ASP A 127 11.58 -3.14 -13.16
CA ASP A 127 12.78 -2.64 -12.48
C ASP A 127 13.26 -1.31 -13.07
N GLU A 128 13.08 -1.11 -14.36
CA GLU A 128 13.41 0.15 -15.03
C GLU A 128 12.55 1.31 -14.50
N GLU A 129 11.23 1.12 -14.38
CA GLU A 129 10.33 2.12 -13.80
C GLU A 129 10.67 2.41 -12.34
N TYR A 130 10.91 1.36 -11.57
CA TYR A 130 11.22 1.46 -10.15
C TYR A 130 12.52 2.20 -9.88
N LEU A 131 13.54 2.01 -10.72
CA LEU A 131 14.87 2.64 -10.57
C LEU A 131 14.98 3.98 -11.28
N SER A 132 13.94 4.40 -11.97
CA SER A 132 13.94 5.71 -12.63
C SER A 132 13.71 6.83 -11.61
#